data_b810d8c6b6a9cfc6d012c344d364b195
#
_entry.id   b810d8c6b6a9cfc6d012c344d364b195
#
_cell.length_a   1.000
_cell.length_b   1.000
_cell.length_c   1.000
_cell.angle_alpha   90.00
_cell.angle_beta   90.00
_cell.angle_gamma   90.00
#
_symmetry.space_group_name_H-M   'P 1'
#
loop_
_entity.id
_entity.type
_entity.pdbx_description
1 polymer ?
#
loop_
_entity_poly.entity_id
_entity_poly.type
_entity_poly.pdbx_seq_one_letter_code
_entity_poly.pdbx_strand_id
1 'polypeptide(L)'
;VEHTIVYNADGSVTVWMNEYEVMFHQKGMAGFTLHPGKAYLEIKVRLYNPTPVPQTFLWWANPAVSVNDFYQSVFPPDVHAVFDHGKRDVSTFPIATGTYYKVDYSAGVDISNYKNIPVPTSYMAINSEFNFVGGYENDTQAGVLHVANHHISPGKKQWTWGNGDFGKAWDRNLTDEDGPYIELMAGVYTDNQPDFSWMQPYEEKTFTQYFLPYRELGVVKNASQDLLLNMDKVDEN
;
A
#
# COMPACT_ATOMS: atom_id res chain seq x y z
N VAL A 1 20.12 -3.73 -12.12
CA VAL A 1 18.82 -4.29 -12.53
C VAL A 1 18.75 -4.29 -14.05
N GLU A 2 18.61 -5.47 -14.64
CA GLU A 2 18.37 -5.59 -16.08
C GLU A 2 16.93 -5.22 -16.39
N HIS A 3 16.69 -4.58 -17.53
CA HIS A 3 15.35 -4.23 -17.96
C HIS A 3 15.14 -4.51 -19.45
N THR A 4 13.88 -4.73 -19.81
CA THR A 4 13.44 -4.94 -21.19
C THR A 4 12.09 -4.27 -21.40
N ILE A 5 11.93 -3.57 -22.53
CA ILE A 5 10.65 -2.98 -22.92
C ILE A 5 9.98 -3.89 -23.95
N VAL A 6 8.74 -4.25 -23.69
CA VAL A 6 7.93 -5.10 -24.57
C VAL A 6 6.70 -4.34 -25.04
N TYR A 7 6.52 -4.26 -26.35
CA TYR A 7 5.31 -3.76 -27.01
C TYR A 7 4.40 -4.96 -27.28
N ASN A 8 3.28 -5.04 -26.58
CA ASN A 8 2.35 -6.17 -26.67
C ASN A 8 1.40 -6.00 -27.85
N ALA A 9 0.83 -7.13 -28.31
CA ALA A 9 -0.07 -7.16 -29.47
C ALA A 9 -1.39 -6.39 -29.23
N ASP A 10 -1.81 -6.21 -28.00
CA ASP A 10 -2.99 -5.42 -27.60
C ASP A 10 -2.71 -3.91 -27.51
N GLY A 11 -1.49 -3.48 -27.84
CA GLY A 11 -1.05 -2.09 -27.79
C GLY A 11 -0.57 -1.65 -26.41
N SER A 12 -0.59 -2.52 -25.39
CA SER A 12 0.00 -2.21 -24.10
C SER A 12 1.53 -2.25 -24.16
N VAL A 13 2.18 -1.55 -23.23
CA VAL A 13 3.64 -1.52 -23.11
C VAL A 13 4.02 -1.96 -21.71
N THR A 14 4.93 -2.93 -21.64
CA THR A 14 5.45 -3.46 -20.37
C THR A 14 6.94 -3.18 -20.27
N VAL A 15 7.36 -2.60 -19.15
CA VAL A 15 8.78 -2.54 -18.74
C VAL A 15 9.01 -3.67 -17.75
N TRP A 16 9.76 -4.66 -18.16
CA TRP A 16 10.21 -5.75 -17.30
C TRP A 16 11.52 -5.38 -16.63
N MET A 17 11.58 -5.54 -15.33
CA MET A 17 12.80 -5.41 -14.53
C MET A 17 13.06 -6.73 -13.82
N ASN A 18 14.32 -7.16 -13.78
CA ASN A 18 14.67 -8.43 -13.20
C ASN A 18 15.93 -8.34 -12.35
N GLU A 19 15.93 -9.11 -11.26
CA GLU A 19 17.02 -9.22 -10.31
C GLU A 19 17.28 -10.68 -10.00
N TYR A 20 18.57 -11.02 -9.93
CA TYR A 20 19.03 -12.30 -9.41
C TYR A 20 19.79 -12.04 -8.11
N GLU A 21 19.22 -12.48 -7.00
CA GLU A 21 19.83 -12.33 -5.69
C GLU A 21 20.95 -13.37 -5.54
N VAL A 22 22.19 -12.88 -5.36
CA VAL A 22 23.39 -13.72 -5.45
C VAL A 22 23.71 -14.53 -4.19
N MET A 23 23.14 -14.20 -3.03
CA MET A 23 23.41 -14.92 -1.77
C MET A 23 22.54 -16.18 -1.65
N PHE A 24 21.26 -16.05 -1.91
CA PHE A 24 20.28 -17.12 -1.79
C PHE A 24 19.81 -17.66 -3.14
N HIS A 25 20.32 -17.05 -4.23
CA HIS A 25 20.07 -17.47 -5.62
C HIS A 25 18.61 -17.37 -6.06
N GLN A 26 17.82 -16.52 -5.41
CA GLN A 26 16.43 -16.28 -5.83
C GLN A 26 16.37 -15.35 -7.03
N LYS A 27 15.36 -15.54 -7.85
CA LYS A 27 15.10 -14.68 -9.00
C LYS A 27 13.76 -13.96 -8.83
N GLY A 28 13.80 -12.62 -8.92
CA GLY A 28 12.64 -11.76 -8.96
C GLY A 28 12.50 -11.06 -10.30
N MET A 29 11.27 -10.95 -10.80
CA MET A 29 10.96 -10.19 -12.00
C MET A 29 9.65 -9.44 -11.81
N ALA A 30 9.66 -8.13 -12.11
CA ALA A 30 8.48 -7.27 -12.06
C ALA A 30 8.25 -6.59 -13.42
N GLY A 31 7.04 -6.70 -13.95
CA GLY A 31 6.60 -6.05 -15.17
C GLY A 31 5.62 -4.94 -14.86
N PHE A 32 5.94 -3.73 -15.29
CA PHE A 32 5.11 -2.54 -15.15
C PHE A 32 4.44 -2.27 -16.49
N THR A 33 3.11 -2.40 -16.54
CA THR A 33 2.35 -2.33 -17.80
C THR A 33 1.36 -1.18 -17.80
N LEU A 34 1.38 -0.40 -18.87
CA LEU A 34 0.33 0.57 -19.20
C LEU A 34 -0.50 0.05 -20.37
N HIS A 35 -1.82 0.07 -20.20
CA HIS A 35 -2.78 -0.39 -21.19
C HIS A 35 -3.46 0.80 -21.90
N PRO A 36 -3.68 0.74 -23.24
CA PRO A 36 -4.44 1.76 -23.95
C PRO A 36 -5.84 1.95 -23.35
N GLY A 37 -6.22 3.19 -23.07
CA GLY A 37 -7.54 3.52 -22.58
C GLY A 37 -7.86 3.08 -21.15
N LYS A 38 -6.84 2.66 -20.38
CA LYS A 38 -6.99 2.32 -18.95
C LYS A 38 -6.24 3.31 -18.08
N ALA A 39 -6.83 3.70 -16.96
CA ALA A 39 -6.25 4.61 -15.99
C ALA A 39 -5.69 3.84 -14.78
N TYR A 40 -4.86 2.84 -15.02
CA TYR A 40 -4.14 2.13 -13.98
C TYR A 40 -2.74 1.69 -14.46
N LEU A 41 -1.84 1.53 -13.51
CA LEU A 41 -0.58 0.83 -13.68
C LEU A 41 -0.78 -0.62 -13.20
N GLU A 42 -0.57 -1.59 -14.09
CA GLU A 42 -0.53 -3.01 -13.73
C GLU A 42 0.90 -3.42 -13.38
N ILE A 43 1.07 -4.10 -12.26
CA ILE A 43 2.34 -4.69 -11.84
C ILE A 43 2.19 -6.20 -11.78
N LYS A 44 2.87 -6.91 -12.69
CA LYS A 44 2.99 -8.36 -12.68
C LYS A 44 4.30 -8.77 -12.07
N VAL A 45 4.27 -9.69 -11.12
CA VAL A 45 5.46 -10.18 -10.44
C VAL A 45 5.59 -11.67 -10.62
N ARG A 46 6.84 -12.09 -10.82
CA ARG A 46 7.24 -13.49 -10.88
C ARG A 46 8.44 -13.69 -9.96
N LEU A 47 8.30 -14.55 -8.97
CA LEU A 47 9.35 -14.96 -8.05
C LEU A 47 9.66 -16.43 -8.30
N TYR A 48 10.94 -16.78 -8.30
CA TYR A 48 11.38 -18.15 -8.53
C TYR A 48 12.52 -18.53 -7.58
N ASN A 49 12.36 -19.69 -6.94
CA ASN A 49 13.41 -20.32 -6.15
C ASN A 49 14.08 -21.44 -6.97
N PRO A 50 15.22 -21.21 -7.62
CA PRO A 50 15.90 -22.25 -8.43
C PRO A 50 16.70 -23.23 -7.59
N THR A 51 16.68 -23.13 -6.26
CA THR A 51 17.50 -23.96 -5.37
C THR A 51 16.77 -25.22 -4.88
N PRO A 52 17.50 -26.26 -4.46
CA PRO A 52 16.90 -27.49 -3.92
C PRO A 52 16.46 -27.36 -2.44
N VAL A 53 16.51 -26.19 -1.86
CA VAL A 53 16.12 -25.92 -0.47
C VAL A 53 15.03 -24.85 -0.40
N PRO A 54 14.12 -24.90 0.61
CA PRO A 54 13.17 -23.81 0.82
C PRO A 54 13.89 -22.49 1.07
N GLN A 55 13.36 -21.40 0.51
CA GLN A 55 13.87 -20.04 0.70
C GLN A 55 12.77 -19.12 1.20
N THR A 56 13.14 -18.10 1.97
CA THR A 56 12.19 -17.06 2.39
C THR A 56 12.13 -15.95 1.36
N PHE A 57 10.99 -15.28 1.27
CA PHE A 57 10.87 -14.02 0.54
C PHE A 57 9.95 -13.07 1.30
N LEU A 58 10.08 -11.79 0.96
CA LEU A 58 9.20 -10.72 1.43
C LEU A 58 8.95 -9.79 0.25
N TRP A 59 7.67 -9.60 -0.10
CA TRP A 59 7.27 -8.64 -1.12
C TRP A 59 6.30 -7.62 -0.56
N TRP A 60 6.69 -6.35 -0.66
CA TRP A 60 5.86 -5.20 -0.39
C TRP A 60 6.02 -4.18 -1.50
N ALA A 61 4.93 -3.79 -2.16
CA ALA A 61 4.91 -2.64 -3.02
C ALA A 61 4.74 -1.38 -2.15
N ASN A 62 5.66 -0.43 -2.24
CA ASN A 62 5.74 0.74 -1.36
C ASN A 62 5.78 2.06 -2.16
N PRO A 63 4.77 2.42 -2.96
CA PRO A 63 4.74 3.73 -3.55
C PRO A 63 4.60 4.80 -2.47
N ALA A 64 5.40 5.86 -2.61
CA ALA A 64 5.26 7.07 -1.82
C ALA A 64 4.27 8.01 -2.51
N VAL A 65 3.34 8.57 -1.77
CA VAL A 65 2.41 9.60 -2.24
C VAL A 65 2.55 10.85 -1.38
N SER A 66 2.51 12.01 -2.01
CA SER A 66 2.52 13.30 -1.32
C SER A 66 1.31 13.44 -0.41
N VAL A 67 1.46 14.08 0.75
CA VAL A 67 0.38 14.28 1.71
C VAL A 67 0.38 15.71 2.26
N ASN A 68 -0.78 16.15 2.74
CA ASN A 68 -0.99 17.40 3.43
C ASN A 68 -2.08 17.24 4.50
N ASP A 69 -2.50 18.33 5.14
CA ASP A 69 -3.52 18.32 6.20
C ASP A 69 -4.92 17.87 5.71
N PHE A 70 -5.15 17.78 4.41
CA PHE A 70 -6.40 17.30 3.80
C PHE A 70 -6.34 15.85 3.34
N TYR A 71 -5.18 15.19 3.51
CA TYR A 71 -5.03 13.79 3.13
C TYR A 71 -5.73 12.86 4.11
N GLN A 72 -6.47 11.90 3.56
CA GLN A 72 -7.15 10.84 4.28
C GLN A 72 -6.76 9.47 3.72
N SER A 73 -6.38 8.57 4.61
CA SER A 73 -6.13 7.16 4.27
C SER A 73 -7.44 6.46 3.94
N VAL A 74 -7.43 5.68 2.86
CA VAL A 74 -8.59 4.91 2.40
C VAL A 74 -8.34 3.43 2.68
N PHE A 75 -8.86 2.95 3.82
CA PHE A 75 -8.91 1.53 4.15
C PHE A 75 -10.30 0.97 3.86
N PRO A 76 -10.42 -0.33 3.60
CA PRO A 76 -11.70 -0.99 3.44
C PRO A 76 -12.63 -0.79 4.65
N PRO A 77 -13.97 -0.81 4.45
CA PRO A 77 -14.93 -0.54 5.51
C PRO A 77 -14.99 -1.62 6.61
N ASP A 78 -14.41 -2.79 6.38
CA ASP A 78 -14.29 -3.88 7.38
C ASP A 78 -13.03 -3.75 8.25
N VAL A 79 -12.17 -2.77 8.00
CA VAL A 79 -10.98 -2.51 8.82
C VAL A 79 -11.39 -1.71 10.05
N HIS A 80 -11.50 -2.38 11.19
CA HIS A 80 -11.88 -1.80 12.48
C HIS A 80 -10.72 -1.68 13.46
N ALA A 81 -9.57 -2.26 13.12
CA ALA A 81 -8.35 -2.19 13.93
C ALA A 81 -7.11 -2.23 13.04
N VAL A 82 -6.09 -1.55 13.52
CA VAL A 82 -4.76 -1.48 12.89
C VAL A 82 -3.68 -1.75 13.93
N PHE A 83 -2.52 -2.18 13.48
CA PHE A 83 -1.36 -2.37 14.33
C PHE A 83 -0.08 -1.82 13.70
N ASP A 84 0.90 -1.55 14.54
CA ASP A 84 2.23 -1.10 14.13
C ASP A 84 3.17 -2.30 13.96
N HIS A 85 3.97 -2.32 12.89
CA HIS A 85 4.87 -3.44 12.63
C HIS A 85 6.09 -3.48 13.55
N GLY A 86 6.53 -2.33 14.07
CA GLY A 86 7.74 -2.23 14.87
C GLY A 86 7.53 -2.61 16.33
N LYS A 87 6.51 -2.06 16.97
CA LYS A 87 6.23 -2.24 18.40
C LYS A 87 5.04 -3.14 18.70
N ARG A 88 4.30 -3.52 17.67
CA ARG A 88 3.09 -4.33 17.79
C ARG A 88 1.98 -3.67 18.61
N ASP A 89 1.99 -2.32 18.68
CA ASP A 89 0.87 -1.57 19.23
C ASP A 89 -0.38 -1.80 18.37
N VAL A 90 -1.54 -1.78 18.99
CA VAL A 90 -2.85 -1.98 18.35
C VAL A 90 -3.75 -0.79 18.64
N SER A 91 -4.51 -0.33 17.66
CA SER A 91 -5.53 0.71 17.81
C SER A 91 -6.82 0.32 17.10
N THR A 92 -7.93 0.81 17.62
CA THR A 92 -9.17 0.89 16.84
C THR A 92 -8.97 1.83 15.66
N PHE A 93 -9.71 1.60 14.57
CA PHE A 93 -9.61 2.37 13.34
C PHE A 93 -11.01 2.58 12.72
N PRO A 94 -11.33 3.73 12.12
CA PRO A 94 -10.47 4.92 11.96
C PRO A 94 -10.33 5.78 13.23
N ILE A 95 -11.23 5.61 14.20
CA ILE A 95 -11.19 6.38 15.45
C ILE A 95 -10.35 5.63 16.48
N ALA A 96 -9.19 6.18 16.81
CA ALA A 96 -8.36 5.72 17.91
C ALA A 96 -8.91 6.25 19.24
N THR A 97 -8.94 5.39 20.28
CA THR A 97 -9.53 5.70 21.59
C THR A 97 -8.60 5.39 22.78
N GLY A 98 -7.34 5.10 22.51
CA GLY A 98 -6.35 4.77 23.54
C GLY A 98 -4.97 5.30 23.18
N THR A 99 -3.94 4.72 23.75
CA THR A 99 -2.55 5.06 23.39
C THR A 99 -2.12 4.20 22.20
N TYR A 100 -1.63 4.86 21.16
CA TYR A 100 -1.04 4.20 20.02
C TYR A 100 0.31 4.84 19.70
N TYR A 101 1.36 4.04 19.64
CA TYR A 101 2.72 4.49 19.36
C TYR A 101 3.17 5.68 20.25
N LYS A 102 2.84 5.61 21.56
CA LYS A 102 3.10 6.61 22.59
C LYS A 102 2.30 7.93 22.49
N VAL A 103 1.37 8.02 21.56
CA VAL A 103 0.45 9.16 21.45
C VAL A 103 -0.85 8.79 22.15
N ASP A 104 -1.36 9.70 22.97
CA ASP A 104 -2.64 9.55 23.65
C ASP A 104 -3.77 10.04 22.74
N TYR A 105 -4.60 9.11 22.29
CA TYR A 105 -5.80 9.33 21.49
C TYR A 105 -7.10 9.09 22.29
N SER A 106 -7.05 9.11 23.66
CA SER A 106 -8.19 8.77 24.51
C SER A 106 -9.42 9.65 24.29
N ALA A 107 -9.25 10.84 23.73
CA ALA A 107 -10.34 11.73 23.38
C ALA A 107 -11.18 11.27 22.16
N GLY A 108 -10.75 10.21 21.47
CA GLY A 108 -11.34 9.79 20.20
C GLY A 108 -10.85 10.65 19.03
N VAL A 109 -9.86 10.14 18.28
CA VAL A 109 -9.21 10.86 17.19
C VAL A 109 -9.25 10.01 15.92
N ASP A 110 -9.68 10.61 14.82
CA ASP A 110 -9.66 9.97 13.51
C ASP A 110 -8.23 9.92 12.94
N ILE A 111 -7.56 8.77 13.11
CA ILE A 111 -6.21 8.52 12.64
C ILE A 111 -6.12 8.13 11.15
N SER A 112 -7.24 8.12 10.43
CA SER A 112 -7.19 8.07 8.96
C SER A 112 -6.73 9.40 8.35
N ASN A 113 -6.85 10.50 9.06
CA ASN A 113 -6.42 11.81 8.61
C ASN A 113 -4.95 12.08 8.96
N TYR A 114 -4.12 12.37 7.97
CA TYR A 114 -2.68 12.63 8.14
C TYR A 114 -2.38 13.70 9.19
N LYS A 115 -3.16 14.79 9.24
CA LYS A 115 -3.00 15.88 10.23
C LYS A 115 -3.05 15.43 11.70
N ASN A 116 -3.61 14.26 11.95
CA ASN A 116 -3.78 13.69 13.28
C ASN A 116 -2.67 12.70 13.66
N ILE A 117 -1.63 12.55 12.82
CA ILE A 117 -0.54 11.60 13.01
C ILE A 117 0.76 12.37 13.33
N PRO A 118 1.08 12.63 14.62
CA PRO A 118 2.21 13.51 14.97
C PRO A 118 3.58 12.83 14.96
N VAL A 119 3.64 11.50 14.91
CA VAL A 119 4.89 10.74 15.07
C VAL A 119 5.06 9.69 13.97
N PRO A 120 6.30 9.25 13.68
CA PRO A 120 6.54 8.15 12.75
C PRO A 120 5.80 6.90 13.19
N THR A 121 4.93 6.39 12.34
CA THR A 121 4.16 5.19 12.64
C THR A 121 3.61 4.52 11.39
N SER A 122 3.22 3.27 11.56
CA SER A 122 2.51 2.49 10.55
C SER A 122 1.12 2.08 11.04
N TYR A 123 0.22 1.93 10.10
CA TYR A 123 -1.12 1.40 10.30
C TYR A 123 -1.28 0.21 9.36
N MET A 124 -1.28 -1.00 9.90
CA MET A 124 -1.55 -2.22 9.14
C MET A 124 -2.93 -2.74 9.50
N ALA A 125 -3.76 -3.01 8.50
CA ALA A 125 -5.03 -3.66 8.71
C ALA A 125 -4.83 -5.05 9.35
N ILE A 126 -5.57 -5.36 10.41
CA ILE A 126 -5.50 -6.68 11.05
C ILE A 126 -6.08 -7.75 10.11
N ASN A 127 -7.19 -7.45 9.46
CA ASN A 127 -7.83 -8.31 8.47
C ASN A 127 -8.74 -7.49 7.56
N SER A 128 -8.94 -7.94 6.32
CA SER A 128 -9.93 -7.37 5.38
C SER A 128 -10.26 -8.35 4.27
N GLU A 129 -11.55 -8.50 3.96
CA GLU A 129 -12.07 -9.28 2.84
C GLU A 129 -12.12 -8.48 1.52
N PHE A 130 -11.67 -7.22 1.53
CA PHE A 130 -11.67 -6.35 0.36
C PHE A 130 -10.29 -6.31 -0.32
N ASN A 131 -10.32 -5.96 -1.60
CA ASN A 131 -9.17 -6.01 -2.50
C ASN A 131 -8.40 -4.69 -2.63
N PHE A 132 -8.59 -3.70 -1.76
CA PHE A 132 -7.99 -2.38 -1.95
C PHE A 132 -7.46 -1.75 -0.66
N VAL A 133 -6.57 -0.79 -0.84
CA VAL A 133 -6.11 0.20 0.14
C VAL A 133 -5.58 1.42 -0.62
N GLY A 134 -5.63 2.61 -0.03
CA GLY A 134 -5.09 3.79 -0.69
C GLY A 134 -5.21 5.06 0.13
N GLY A 135 -5.29 6.19 -0.57
CA GLY A 135 -5.46 7.49 0.03
C GLY A 135 -6.14 8.49 -0.89
N TYR A 136 -6.65 9.55 -0.30
CA TYR A 136 -7.40 10.59 -0.97
C TYR A 136 -7.07 11.98 -0.41
N GLU A 137 -6.80 12.91 -1.30
CA GLU A 137 -6.59 14.33 -1.03
C GLU A 137 -7.92 15.06 -1.15
N ASN A 138 -8.47 15.53 -0.03
CA ASN A 138 -9.80 16.17 0.00
C ASN A 138 -9.81 17.59 -0.59
N ASP A 139 -8.66 18.25 -0.70
CA ASP A 139 -8.54 19.58 -1.32
C ASP A 139 -8.47 19.50 -2.84
N THR A 140 -7.70 18.58 -3.39
CA THR A 140 -7.56 18.37 -4.84
C THR A 140 -8.60 17.42 -5.42
N GLN A 141 -9.39 16.77 -4.55
CA GLN A 141 -10.39 15.76 -4.91
C GLN A 141 -9.80 14.62 -5.73
N ALA A 142 -8.58 14.18 -5.40
CA ALA A 142 -7.85 13.15 -6.11
C ALA A 142 -7.22 12.13 -5.15
N GLY A 143 -6.98 10.92 -5.61
CA GLY A 143 -6.39 9.88 -4.80
C GLY A 143 -5.73 8.78 -5.63
N VAL A 144 -5.11 7.85 -4.92
CA VAL A 144 -4.52 6.64 -5.49
C VAL A 144 -4.98 5.44 -4.68
N LEU A 145 -5.44 4.40 -5.37
CA LEU A 145 -5.74 3.10 -4.78
C LEU A 145 -4.76 2.04 -5.29
N HIS A 146 -4.36 1.18 -4.39
CA HIS A 146 -3.84 -0.15 -4.70
C HIS A 146 -4.99 -1.14 -4.73
N VAL A 147 -5.04 -1.99 -5.75
CA VAL A 147 -6.01 -3.09 -5.88
C VAL A 147 -5.28 -4.39 -6.17
N ALA A 148 -5.57 -5.42 -5.39
CA ALA A 148 -5.08 -6.79 -5.59
C ALA A 148 -5.99 -7.80 -4.89
N ASN A 149 -5.97 -9.05 -5.31
CA ASN A 149 -6.69 -10.13 -4.64
C ASN A 149 -6.23 -10.27 -3.18
N HIS A 150 -7.11 -10.07 -2.21
CA HIS A 150 -6.79 -10.09 -0.79
C HIS A 150 -6.30 -11.47 -0.28
N HIS A 151 -6.66 -12.57 -0.95
CA HIS A 151 -6.13 -13.90 -0.63
C HIS A 151 -4.64 -14.06 -0.98
N ILE A 152 -4.13 -13.25 -1.89
CA ILE A 152 -2.72 -13.25 -2.32
C ILE A 152 -1.98 -12.07 -1.69
N SER A 153 -2.61 -10.89 -1.67
CA SER A 153 -2.09 -9.65 -1.13
C SER A 153 -2.93 -9.19 0.08
N PRO A 154 -2.84 -9.87 1.23
CA PRO A 154 -3.59 -9.52 2.44
C PRO A 154 -3.05 -8.25 3.10
N GLY A 155 -1.75 -7.98 2.97
CA GLY A 155 -1.08 -6.86 3.62
C GLY A 155 -1.56 -5.52 3.09
N LYS A 156 -2.28 -4.75 3.93
CA LYS A 156 -2.75 -3.39 3.67
C LYS A 156 -2.18 -2.49 4.75
N LYS A 157 -1.25 -1.63 4.36
CA LYS A 157 -0.50 -0.82 5.31
C LYS A 157 -0.25 0.57 4.74
N GLN A 158 -0.19 1.54 5.63
CA GLN A 158 0.47 2.80 5.35
C GLN A 158 1.54 3.07 6.40
N TRP A 159 2.55 3.83 6.02
CA TRP A 159 3.59 4.32 6.89
C TRP A 159 3.87 5.79 6.62
N THR A 160 4.15 6.56 7.66
CA THR A 160 4.49 7.97 7.55
C THR A 160 5.49 8.38 8.62
N TRP A 161 6.26 9.43 8.34
CA TRP A 161 7.07 10.12 9.35
C TRP A 161 6.22 10.92 10.35
N GLY A 162 4.95 11.13 10.05
CA GLY A 162 4.06 11.98 10.83
C GLY A 162 4.26 13.48 10.58
N ASN A 163 3.32 14.29 11.04
CA ASN A 163 3.29 15.74 10.79
C ASN A 163 3.94 16.60 11.90
N GLY A 164 4.52 15.99 12.93
CA GLY A 164 5.26 16.68 13.97
C GLY A 164 6.66 17.13 13.51
N ASP A 165 7.37 17.86 14.35
CA ASP A 165 8.67 18.44 14.01
C ASP A 165 9.72 17.41 13.61
N PHE A 166 9.72 16.24 14.24
CA PHE A 166 10.63 15.15 13.89
C PHE A 166 10.36 14.63 12.48
N GLY A 167 9.09 14.39 12.13
CA GLY A 167 8.70 13.96 10.80
C GLY A 167 9.06 14.98 9.73
N LYS A 168 8.72 16.25 9.95
CA LYS A 168 9.08 17.35 9.05
C LYS A 168 10.58 17.51 8.84
N ALA A 169 11.40 17.21 9.86
CA ALA A 169 12.84 17.23 9.71
C ALA A 169 13.34 16.12 8.77
N TRP A 170 12.75 14.92 8.87
CA TRP A 170 13.08 13.81 7.98
C TRP A 170 12.56 14.02 6.55
N ASP A 171 11.34 14.56 6.40
CA ASP A 171 10.80 14.91 5.07
C ASP A 171 11.76 15.84 4.31
N ARG A 172 12.27 16.90 4.95
CA ARG A 172 13.26 17.80 4.32
C ARG A 172 14.55 17.13 3.91
N ASN A 173 14.97 16.06 4.62
CA ASN A 173 16.19 15.32 4.28
C ASN A 173 15.98 14.27 3.18
N LEU A 174 14.77 13.78 3.01
CA LEU A 174 14.47 12.65 2.11
C LEU A 174 13.82 13.08 0.79
N THR A 175 13.04 14.16 0.81
CA THR A 175 12.24 14.60 -0.34
C THR A 175 12.64 15.99 -0.86
N ASP A 176 13.69 16.59 -0.30
CA ASP A 176 14.14 17.95 -0.62
C ASP A 176 12.99 18.96 -0.50
N GLU A 177 12.41 19.42 -1.62
CA GLU A 177 11.32 20.39 -1.68
C GLU A 177 9.93 19.75 -1.90
N ASP A 178 9.85 18.42 -2.14
CA ASP A 178 8.60 17.74 -2.46
C ASP A 178 7.67 17.55 -1.24
N GLY A 179 8.18 17.78 -0.02
CA GLY A 179 7.39 17.78 1.20
C GLY A 179 7.09 16.39 1.77
N PRO A 180 6.11 16.29 2.69
CA PRO A 180 5.79 15.06 3.39
C PRO A 180 5.10 14.04 2.49
N TYR A 181 5.28 12.76 2.83
CA TYR A 181 4.70 11.64 2.10
C TYR A 181 4.17 10.54 3.03
N ILE A 182 3.29 9.70 2.48
CA ILE A 182 2.88 8.42 3.03
C ILE A 182 3.31 7.31 2.07
N GLU A 183 3.83 6.21 2.61
CA GLU A 183 3.99 4.97 1.88
C GLU A 183 2.68 4.18 1.90
N LEU A 184 2.10 3.97 0.72
CA LEU A 184 0.97 3.07 0.53
C LEU A 184 1.52 1.67 0.27
N MET A 185 1.43 0.80 1.27
CA MET A 185 2.14 -0.48 1.25
C MET A 185 1.18 -1.65 1.08
N ALA A 186 1.52 -2.55 0.16
CA ALA A 186 0.75 -3.75 -0.11
C ALA A 186 1.64 -5.00 -0.09
N GLY A 187 1.41 -5.86 0.91
CA GLY A 187 2.17 -7.09 1.13
C GLY A 187 1.52 -8.30 0.47
N VAL A 188 2.35 -9.16 -0.10
CA VAL A 188 1.92 -10.39 -0.78
C VAL A 188 2.33 -11.60 0.03
N TYR A 189 1.39 -12.49 0.28
CA TYR A 189 1.50 -13.69 1.12
C TYR A 189 1.91 -13.39 2.58
N THR A 190 1.85 -12.11 3.00
CA THR A 190 2.07 -11.67 4.37
C THR A 190 1.17 -10.48 4.67
N ASP A 191 0.63 -10.42 5.87
CA ASP A 191 -0.14 -9.31 6.41
C ASP A 191 0.69 -8.36 7.26
N ASN A 192 1.92 -8.76 7.60
CA ASN A 192 2.79 -7.99 8.46
C ASN A 192 4.25 -8.03 7.97
N GLN A 193 4.86 -6.88 7.82
CA GLN A 193 6.30 -6.71 7.66
C GLN A 193 6.95 -6.65 9.05
N PRO A 194 8.02 -7.40 9.36
CA PRO A 194 8.89 -8.16 8.47
C PRO A 194 8.61 -9.68 8.43
N ASP A 195 7.40 -10.12 8.61
CA ASP A 195 7.09 -11.54 8.55
C ASP A 195 7.29 -12.07 7.13
N PHE A 196 8.07 -13.12 6.98
CA PHE A 196 8.45 -13.70 5.69
C PHE A 196 7.49 -14.82 5.28
N SER A 197 7.34 -14.99 3.98
CA SER A 197 6.72 -16.16 3.38
C SER A 197 7.79 -17.10 2.81
N TRP A 198 7.38 -18.33 2.47
CA TRP A 198 8.28 -19.36 1.99
C TRP A 198 7.99 -19.73 0.54
N MET A 199 9.06 -19.99 -0.19
CA MET A 199 9.04 -20.67 -1.49
C MET A 199 9.68 -22.04 -1.34
N GLN A 200 8.98 -23.09 -1.79
CA GLN A 200 9.51 -24.43 -1.81
C GLN A 200 10.64 -24.56 -2.85
N PRO A 201 11.45 -25.63 -2.82
CA PRO A 201 12.43 -25.89 -3.85
C PRO A 201 11.79 -25.88 -5.24
N TYR A 202 12.39 -25.12 -6.16
CA TYR A 202 11.95 -24.97 -7.55
C TYR A 202 10.54 -24.37 -7.72
N GLU A 203 9.97 -23.79 -6.67
CA GLU A 203 8.67 -23.13 -6.72
C GLU A 203 8.75 -21.79 -7.45
N GLU A 204 7.71 -21.52 -8.24
CA GLU A 204 7.43 -20.22 -8.81
C GLU A 204 6.13 -19.66 -8.25
N LYS A 205 6.15 -18.37 -7.89
CA LYS A 205 4.96 -17.62 -7.50
C LYS A 205 4.76 -16.46 -8.46
N THR A 206 3.53 -16.30 -8.94
CA THR A 206 3.12 -15.17 -9.78
C THR A 206 1.92 -14.48 -9.19
N PHE A 207 1.89 -13.15 -9.28
CA PHE A 207 0.76 -12.35 -8.82
C PHE A 207 0.71 -11.02 -9.55
N THR A 208 -0.44 -10.35 -9.45
CA THR A 208 -0.67 -9.05 -10.09
C THR A 208 -1.23 -8.07 -9.08
N GLN A 209 -0.74 -6.83 -9.12
CA GLN A 209 -1.21 -5.70 -8.34
C GLN A 209 -1.50 -4.53 -9.28
N TYR A 210 -2.44 -3.65 -8.91
CA TYR A 210 -2.82 -2.48 -9.69
C TYR A 210 -2.72 -1.23 -8.84
N PHE A 211 -2.25 -0.12 -9.44
CA PHE A 211 -2.34 1.21 -8.87
C PHE A 211 -3.24 2.06 -9.76
N LEU A 212 -4.31 2.60 -9.17
CA LEU A 212 -5.36 3.34 -9.86
C LEU A 212 -5.41 4.78 -9.34
N PRO A 213 -5.00 5.79 -10.12
CA PRO A 213 -5.34 7.17 -9.81
C PRO A 213 -6.85 7.40 -10.03
N TYR A 214 -7.49 8.19 -9.16
CA TYR A 214 -8.91 8.53 -9.28
C TYR A 214 -9.20 9.92 -8.76
N ARG A 215 -10.36 10.48 -9.12
CA ARG A 215 -10.78 11.81 -8.69
C ARG A 215 -12.29 11.91 -8.52
N GLU A 216 -12.70 12.94 -7.71
CA GLU A 216 -14.10 13.35 -7.53
C GLU A 216 -15.03 12.23 -7.03
N LEU A 217 -14.48 11.22 -6.36
CA LEU A 217 -15.23 10.09 -5.83
C LEU A 217 -15.22 10.02 -4.29
N GLY A 218 -14.34 10.77 -3.64
CA GLY A 218 -14.18 10.73 -2.18
C GLY A 218 -13.57 9.42 -1.67
N VAL A 219 -13.91 9.05 -0.44
CA VAL A 219 -13.39 7.86 0.23
C VAL A 219 -14.08 6.61 -0.31
N VAL A 220 -13.39 5.86 -1.12
CA VAL A 220 -13.88 4.63 -1.78
C VAL A 220 -14.25 3.57 -0.75
N LYS A 221 -15.38 2.89 -0.98
CA LYS A 221 -15.93 1.82 -0.14
C LYS A 221 -15.73 0.42 -0.72
N ASN A 222 -15.55 0.33 -2.04
CA ASN A 222 -15.15 -0.91 -2.72
C ASN A 222 -14.42 -0.58 -4.02
N ALA A 223 -13.49 -1.45 -4.42
CA ALA A 223 -12.70 -1.27 -5.62
C ALA A 223 -12.32 -2.58 -6.29
N SER A 224 -12.35 -2.56 -7.61
CA SER A 224 -11.69 -3.52 -8.50
C SER A 224 -10.80 -2.75 -9.49
N GLN A 225 -10.08 -3.45 -10.35
CA GLN A 225 -9.27 -2.80 -11.38
C GLN A 225 -10.08 -1.97 -12.39
N ASP A 226 -11.37 -2.25 -12.55
CA ASP A 226 -12.24 -1.62 -13.56
C ASP A 226 -13.35 -0.76 -12.95
N LEU A 227 -13.57 -0.82 -11.63
CA LEU A 227 -14.66 -0.11 -10.96
C LEU A 227 -14.27 0.33 -9.56
N LEU A 228 -14.49 1.60 -9.26
CA LEU A 228 -14.41 2.19 -7.94
C LEU A 228 -15.80 2.61 -7.48
N LEU A 229 -16.14 2.33 -6.23
CA LEU A 229 -17.45 2.63 -5.67
C LEU A 229 -17.31 3.44 -4.37
N ASN A 230 -18.01 4.56 -4.31
CA ASN A 230 -18.32 5.25 -3.07
C ASN A 230 -19.83 5.33 -2.87
N MET A 231 -20.29 5.16 -1.64
CA MET A 231 -21.68 5.33 -1.23
C MET A 231 -21.71 6.09 0.09
N ASP A 232 -22.31 7.26 0.06
CA ASP A 232 -22.58 8.04 1.25
C ASP A 232 -24.06 7.93 1.62
N LYS A 233 -24.33 7.78 2.92
CA LYS A 233 -25.72 7.80 3.41
C LYS A 233 -26.22 9.23 3.29
N VAL A 234 -27.29 9.43 2.53
CA VAL A 234 -28.03 10.68 2.51
C VAL A 234 -29.00 10.64 3.70
N ASP A 235 -28.79 11.49 4.70
CA ASP A 235 -29.77 11.64 5.78
C ASP A 235 -31.03 12.26 5.16
N GLU A 236 -32.15 11.53 5.25
CA GLU A 236 -33.48 12.09 4.95
C GLU A 236 -33.81 13.12 6.03
N ASN A 237 -33.83 14.42 5.64
CA ASN A 237 -34.36 15.51 6.46
C ASN A 237 -35.86 15.47 6.56
#